data_c1d5fdfc2011503c258211148d620f41
#
_entry.id   c1d5fdfc2011503c258211148d620f41
#
_cell.length_a   1.000
_cell.length_b   1.000
_cell.length_c   1.000
_cell.angle_alpha   90.00
_cell.angle_beta   90.00
_cell.angle_gamma   90.00
#
_symmetry.space_group_name_H-M   'P 1'
#
loop_
_entity.id
_entity.type
_entity.pdbx_description
1 polymer ?
#
loop_
_entity_poly.entity_id
_entity_poly.type
_entity_poly.pdbx_seq_one_letter_code
_entity_poly.pdbx_strand_id
1 'polypeptide(L)'
;INKNFALNVATSPMEYESLLDDKYFFEPDQIIKTGMPRYDNLMNMKEKEQNKILFMPSWRSTLTGPVIPGSQHRQYNPKFKESEYFLFYKRLFSDPRFLDVLKESGLKVKFCIHPSFRAQFHDFVGNEYVEFAIDVNSQYETVTSKFLVTDYSSAACDFAYLNKPVIYANFDFDHIFD
;
A
#
# COMPACT_ATOMS: atom_id res chain seq x y z
N ILE A 1 5.62 22.56 15.65
CA ILE A 1 4.56 23.34 14.99
C ILE A 1 3.27 22.98 15.70
N ASN A 2 2.83 23.83 16.67
CA ASN A 2 1.52 23.68 17.29
C ASN A 2 0.44 23.95 16.23
N LYS A 3 -0.11 22.87 15.67
CA LYS A 3 -1.34 22.96 14.89
C LYS A 3 -2.48 22.94 15.91
N ASN A 4 -3.23 24.02 15.98
CA ASN A 4 -4.37 24.14 16.86
C ASN A 4 -5.55 23.35 16.26
N PHE A 5 -5.61 22.03 16.54
CA PHE A 5 -6.72 21.19 16.11
C PHE A 5 -7.89 21.36 17.10
N ALA A 6 -9.07 21.54 16.56
CA ALA A 6 -10.29 21.55 17.36
C ALA A 6 -10.65 20.14 17.86
N LEU A 7 -10.31 19.11 17.07
CA LEU A 7 -10.64 17.72 17.37
C LEU A 7 -9.65 16.76 16.70
N ASN A 8 -9.25 15.71 17.45
CA ASN A 8 -8.51 14.56 16.97
C ASN A 8 -9.35 13.29 17.11
N VAL A 9 -9.22 12.41 16.11
CA VAL A 9 -9.87 11.11 16.14
C VAL A 9 -8.86 10.06 16.55
N ALA A 10 -9.10 9.39 17.68
CA ALA A 10 -8.36 8.20 18.08
C ALA A 10 -9.05 6.95 17.56
N THR A 11 -8.28 6.04 16.98
CA THR A 11 -8.79 4.83 16.33
C THR A 11 -8.84 3.64 17.28
N SER A 12 -8.15 3.72 18.41
CA SER A 12 -8.10 2.67 19.43
C SER A 12 -7.96 3.28 20.84
N PRO A 13 -8.27 2.50 21.91
CA PRO A 13 -7.99 2.92 23.27
C PRO A 13 -6.51 3.27 23.49
N MET A 14 -5.59 2.47 22.97
CA MET A 14 -4.15 2.69 23.10
C MET A 14 -3.70 4.01 22.45
N GLU A 15 -4.22 4.32 21.27
CA GLU A 15 -3.95 5.60 20.61
C GLU A 15 -4.52 6.78 21.40
N TYR A 16 -5.74 6.65 21.92
CA TYR A 16 -6.35 7.66 22.78
C TYR A 16 -5.48 7.98 23.99
N GLU A 17 -5.02 6.96 24.71
CA GLU A 17 -4.14 7.10 25.87
C GLU A 17 -2.79 7.72 25.48
N SER A 18 -2.24 7.31 24.35
CA SER A 18 -0.99 7.89 23.81
C SER A 18 -1.12 9.36 23.46
N LEU A 19 -2.27 9.79 22.92
CA LEU A 19 -2.52 11.20 22.57
C LEU A 19 -2.70 12.11 23.79
N LEU A 20 -3.06 11.53 24.94
CA LEU A 20 -3.12 12.24 26.22
C LEU A 20 -1.75 12.40 26.90
N ASP A 21 -0.69 11.77 26.35
CA ASP A 21 0.68 11.97 26.86
C ASP A 21 1.10 13.43 26.66
N ASP A 22 1.76 14.00 27.67
CA ASP A 22 2.25 15.39 27.70
C ASP A 22 3.05 15.82 26.47
N LYS A 23 3.55 14.87 25.69
CA LYS A 23 4.29 15.13 24.44
C LYS A 23 3.43 15.71 23.34
N TYR A 24 2.11 15.49 23.35
CA TYR A 24 1.21 15.89 22.27
C TYR A 24 0.42 17.15 22.55
N PHE A 25 0.34 17.58 23.82
CA PHE A 25 -0.35 18.81 24.26
C PHE A 25 -1.83 18.87 23.86
N PHE A 26 -2.53 17.71 23.87
CA PHE A 26 -3.96 17.65 23.65
C PHE A 26 -4.72 17.56 24.97
N GLU A 27 -5.82 18.29 25.06
CA GLU A 27 -6.76 18.14 26.16
C GLU A 27 -7.74 16.99 25.88
N PRO A 28 -8.28 16.33 26.93
CA PRO A 28 -9.18 15.19 26.75
C PRO A 28 -10.41 15.47 25.88
N ASP A 29 -10.93 16.69 25.90
CA ASP A 29 -12.10 17.13 25.12
C ASP A 29 -11.75 17.37 23.63
N GLN A 30 -10.47 17.43 23.30
CA GLN A 30 -9.97 17.50 21.93
C GLN A 30 -9.79 16.13 21.27
N ILE A 31 -10.03 15.03 21.98
CA ILE A 31 -9.82 13.67 21.46
C ILE A 31 -11.12 12.89 21.53
N ILE A 32 -11.59 12.38 20.40
CA ILE A 32 -12.72 11.44 20.36
C ILE A 32 -12.25 10.05 19.88
N LYS A 33 -12.84 9.02 20.47
CA LYS A 33 -12.54 7.63 20.15
C LYS A 33 -13.67 7.03 19.32
N THR A 34 -13.49 6.96 18.01
CA THR A 34 -14.52 6.52 17.05
C THR A 34 -14.11 5.30 16.23
N GLY A 35 -12.85 4.89 16.27
CA GLY A 35 -12.29 3.99 15.30
C GLY A 35 -11.86 4.71 14.01
N MET A 36 -11.41 3.96 13.02
CA MET A 36 -10.91 4.49 11.75
C MET A 36 -12.08 4.83 10.80
N PRO A 37 -12.39 6.11 10.52
CA PRO A 37 -13.57 6.48 9.72
C PRO A 37 -13.61 5.86 8.31
N ARG A 38 -12.43 5.60 7.71
CA ARG A 38 -12.36 4.98 6.38
C ARG A 38 -12.92 3.55 6.33
N TYR A 39 -13.02 2.87 7.48
CA TYR A 39 -13.55 1.51 7.54
C TYR A 39 -15.05 1.46 7.37
N ASP A 40 -15.79 2.52 7.72
CA ASP A 40 -17.22 2.60 7.45
C ASP A 40 -17.50 2.51 5.95
N ASN A 41 -16.69 3.18 5.15
CA ASN A 41 -16.83 3.10 3.70
C ASN A 41 -16.47 1.71 3.16
N LEU A 42 -15.39 1.09 3.65
CA LEU A 42 -15.01 -0.28 3.25
C LEU A 42 -16.14 -1.29 3.54
N MET A 43 -16.79 -1.19 4.70
CA MET A 43 -17.90 -2.08 5.07
C MET A 43 -19.18 -1.85 4.27
N ASN A 44 -19.40 -0.62 3.82
CA ASN A 44 -20.60 -0.25 3.06
C ASN A 44 -20.48 -0.49 1.54
N MET A 45 -19.28 -0.76 1.04
CA MET A 45 -19.06 -1.08 -0.37
C MET A 45 -19.77 -2.39 -0.74
N LYS A 46 -20.42 -2.41 -1.91
CA LYS A 46 -21.24 -3.54 -2.41
C LYS A 46 -20.57 -4.30 -3.55
N GLU A 47 -19.38 -3.93 -3.91
CA GLU A 47 -18.61 -4.55 -4.97
C GLU A 47 -18.31 -6.01 -4.63
N LYS A 48 -18.47 -6.87 -5.63
CA LYS A 48 -18.18 -8.29 -5.48
C LYS A 48 -16.68 -8.56 -5.59
N GLU A 49 -16.24 -9.51 -4.78
CA GLU A 49 -14.89 -10.04 -4.87
C GLU A 49 -14.64 -10.66 -6.25
N GLN A 50 -13.49 -10.39 -6.81
CA GLN A 50 -13.00 -10.87 -8.10
C GLN A 50 -11.88 -11.89 -7.88
N ASN A 51 -11.60 -12.72 -8.88
CA ASN A 51 -10.45 -13.62 -8.87
C ASN A 51 -9.12 -12.85 -9.04
N LYS A 52 -8.81 -12.02 -8.05
CA LYS A 52 -7.74 -11.04 -8.11
C LYS A 52 -6.88 -11.05 -6.85
N ILE A 53 -5.57 -11.06 -7.05
CA ILE A 53 -4.56 -10.82 -6.01
C ILE A 53 -4.14 -9.36 -6.11
N LEU A 54 -4.21 -8.63 -5.01
CA LEU A 54 -3.68 -7.28 -4.95
C LEU A 54 -2.22 -7.31 -4.49
N PHE A 55 -1.33 -6.76 -5.28
CA PHE A 55 0.03 -6.42 -4.85
C PHE A 55 0.10 -4.92 -4.59
N MET A 56 0.43 -4.54 -3.37
CA MET A 56 0.52 -3.13 -2.97
C MET A 56 1.72 -2.91 -2.04
N PRO A 57 2.94 -3.07 -2.57
CA PRO A 57 4.15 -2.86 -1.78
C PRO A 57 4.38 -1.39 -1.49
N SER A 58 5.05 -1.11 -0.37
CA SER A 58 5.51 0.22 -0.02
C SER A 58 6.56 0.71 -1.01
N TRP A 59 6.60 2.00 -1.24
CA TRP A 59 7.65 2.61 -2.03
C TRP A 59 8.94 2.78 -1.22
N ARG A 60 10.07 2.85 -1.91
CA ARG A 60 11.38 3.12 -1.31
C ARG A 60 11.86 4.50 -1.75
N SER A 61 12.09 5.39 -0.79
CA SER A 61 12.52 6.77 -1.08
C SER A 61 13.83 6.84 -1.86
N THR A 62 14.73 5.90 -1.61
CA THR A 62 16.04 5.76 -2.25
C THR A 62 15.95 5.33 -3.72
N LEU A 63 14.83 4.75 -4.13
CA LEU A 63 14.62 4.23 -5.50
C LEU A 63 13.98 5.26 -6.46
N THR A 64 13.73 6.47 -5.98
CA THR A 64 13.21 7.56 -6.81
C THR A 64 14.26 8.66 -6.96
N GLY A 65 14.15 9.46 -8.02
CA GLY A 65 14.93 10.68 -8.16
C GLY A 65 14.45 11.78 -7.19
N PRO A 66 15.11 12.95 -7.19
CA PRO A 66 14.76 14.08 -6.36
C PRO A 66 13.33 14.58 -6.65
N VAL A 67 12.75 15.30 -5.69
CA VAL A 67 11.46 15.96 -5.88
C VAL A 67 11.60 17.05 -6.94
N ILE A 68 10.66 17.11 -7.85
CA ILE A 68 10.59 18.20 -8.86
C ILE A 68 10.13 19.48 -8.14
N PRO A 69 10.91 20.57 -8.20
CA PRO A 69 10.55 21.81 -7.53
C PRO A 69 9.12 22.29 -7.89
N GLY A 70 8.34 22.67 -6.88
CA GLY A 70 6.96 23.14 -7.06
C GLY A 70 5.93 22.05 -7.31
N SER A 71 6.30 20.77 -7.22
CA SER A 71 5.37 19.65 -7.41
C SER A 71 5.52 18.57 -6.31
N GLN A 72 4.58 17.62 -6.26
CA GLN A 72 4.68 16.42 -5.44
C GLN A 72 5.32 15.24 -6.19
N HIS A 73 5.70 15.46 -7.47
CA HIS A 73 6.28 14.41 -8.29
C HIS A 73 7.79 14.31 -8.11
N ARG A 74 8.31 13.13 -8.42
CA ARG A 74 9.74 12.82 -8.36
C ARG A 74 10.29 12.56 -9.76
N GLN A 75 11.56 12.86 -9.94
CA GLN A 75 12.27 12.57 -11.17
C GLN A 75 12.48 11.07 -11.33
N TYR A 76 12.72 10.64 -12.56
CA TYR A 76 13.13 9.28 -12.88
C TYR A 76 14.50 8.97 -12.26
N ASN A 77 14.65 7.78 -11.69
CA ASN A 77 15.94 7.26 -11.24
C ASN A 77 16.48 6.26 -12.28
N PRO A 78 17.57 6.56 -12.99
CA PRO A 78 18.12 5.68 -14.02
C PRO A 78 18.57 4.30 -13.50
N LYS A 79 18.89 4.22 -12.19
CA LYS A 79 19.31 2.97 -11.54
C LYS A 79 18.15 2.14 -11.02
N PHE A 80 16.90 2.59 -11.19
CA PHE A 80 15.72 1.89 -10.66
C PHE A 80 15.65 0.44 -11.12
N LYS A 81 15.94 0.18 -12.40
CA LYS A 81 15.90 -1.17 -13.01
C LYS A 81 16.97 -2.12 -12.51
N GLU A 82 18.00 -1.59 -11.85
CA GLU A 82 19.08 -2.37 -11.22
C GLU A 82 18.75 -2.70 -9.75
N SER A 83 17.72 -2.06 -9.19
CA SER A 83 17.35 -2.24 -7.79
C SER A 83 16.81 -3.65 -7.51
N GLU A 84 17.08 -4.15 -6.29
CA GLU A 84 16.54 -5.41 -5.82
C GLU A 84 15.00 -5.43 -5.88
N TYR A 85 14.35 -4.31 -5.52
CA TYR A 85 12.92 -4.13 -5.62
C TYR A 85 12.37 -4.42 -7.01
N PHE A 86 12.91 -3.75 -8.03
CA PHE A 86 12.46 -3.95 -9.41
C PHE A 86 12.76 -5.36 -9.91
N LEU A 87 13.96 -5.87 -9.63
CA LEU A 87 14.39 -7.20 -10.07
C LEU A 87 13.61 -8.32 -9.40
N PHE A 88 13.23 -8.15 -8.12
CA PHE A 88 12.39 -9.11 -7.41
C PHE A 88 11.04 -9.28 -8.10
N TYR A 89 10.29 -8.19 -8.29
CA TYR A 89 8.97 -8.25 -8.93
C TYR A 89 9.04 -8.66 -10.39
N LYS A 90 10.06 -8.20 -11.12
CA LYS A 90 10.29 -8.64 -12.50
C LYS A 90 10.48 -10.16 -12.59
N ARG A 91 11.30 -10.73 -11.72
CA ARG A 91 11.52 -12.18 -11.65
C ARG A 91 10.25 -12.94 -11.25
N LEU A 92 9.57 -12.49 -10.20
CA LEU A 92 8.35 -13.12 -9.72
C LEU A 92 7.29 -13.21 -10.82
N PHE A 93 7.02 -12.10 -11.51
CA PHE A 93 5.97 -12.02 -12.53
C PHE A 93 6.35 -12.63 -13.88
N SER A 94 7.58 -13.06 -14.04
CA SER A 94 8.04 -13.84 -15.20
C SER A 94 8.39 -15.29 -14.85
N ASP A 95 8.29 -15.70 -13.59
CA ASP A 95 8.58 -17.10 -13.18
C ASP A 95 7.46 -18.04 -13.69
N PRO A 96 7.81 -19.06 -14.51
CA PRO A 96 6.81 -19.96 -15.07
C PRO A 96 5.97 -20.64 -13.99
N ARG A 97 6.56 -21.01 -12.84
CA ARG A 97 5.83 -21.67 -11.73
C ARG A 97 4.75 -20.76 -11.16
N PHE A 98 5.05 -19.46 -11.02
CA PHE A 98 4.07 -18.50 -10.54
C PHE A 98 2.96 -18.28 -11.58
N LEU A 99 3.31 -18.17 -12.85
CA LEU A 99 2.34 -18.03 -13.94
C LEU A 99 1.44 -19.25 -14.09
N ASP A 100 1.98 -20.45 -13.94
CA ASP A 100 1.19 -21.70 -13.96
C ASP A 100 0.18 -21.74 -12.79
N VAL A 101 0.57 -21.31 -11.58
CA VAL A 101 -0.36 -21.19 -10.44
C VAL A 101 -1.47 -20.20 -10.73
N LEU A 102 -1.18 -19.04 -11.33
CA LEU A 102 -2.20 -18.06 -11.71
C LEU A 102 -3.17 -18.63 -12.75
N LYS A 103 -2.65 -19.33 -13.74
CA LYS A 103 -3.44 -19.98 -14.79
C LYS A 103 -4.35 -21.07 -14.21
N GLU A 104 -3.83 -21.96 -13.40
CA GLU A 104 -4.59 -23.08 -12.82
C GLU A 104 -5.65 -22.61 -11.84
N SER A 105 -5.37 -21.56 -11.05
CA SER A 105 -6.30 -20.99 -10.07
C SER A 105 -7.32 -20.01 -10.68
N GLY A 106 -7.11 -19.58 -11.93
CA GLY A 106 -7.89 -18.51 -12.55
C GLY A 106 -7.71 -17.14 -11.89
N LEU A 107 -6.62 -16.95 -11.13
CA LEU A 107 -6.31 -15.70 -10.47
C LEU A 107 -5.54 -14.76 -11.41
N LYS A 108 -5.76 -13.46 -11.24
CA LYS A 108 -4.96 -12.40 -11.87
C LYS A 108 -4.33 -11.50 -10.82
N VAL A 109 -3.18 -10.95 -11.14
CA VAL A 109 -2.48 -9.99 -10.30
C VAL A 109 -2.82 -8.57 -10.73
N LYS A 110 -3.20 -7.74 -9.76
CA LYS A 110 -3.24 -6.29 -9.88
C LYS A 110 -2.11 -5.72 -9.03
N PHE A 111 -1.06 -5.23 -9.68
CA PHE A 111 0.07 -4.59 -8.99
C PHE A 111 -0.15 -3.08 -8.96
N CYS A 112 -0.45 -2.55 -7.78
CA CYS A 112 -0.70 -1.13 -7.58
C CYS A 112 0.61 -0.43 -7.20
N ILE A 113 1.14 0.33 -8.13
CA ILE A 113 2.37 1.09 -7.96
C ILE A 113 2.08 2.34 -7.15
N HIS A 114 2.88 2.59 -6.10
CA HIS A 114 2.75 3.80 -5.31
C HIS A 114 2.96 5.05 -6.17
N PRO A 115 2.15 6.12 -6.02
CA PRO A 115 2.25 7.33 -6.84
C PRO A 115 3.63 7.98 -6.87
N SER A 116 4.45 7.82 -5.83
CA SER A 116 5.84 8.29 -5.80
C SER A 116 6.73 7.62 -6.85
N PHE A 117 6.34 6.46 -7.38
CA PHE A 117 7.03 5.75 -8.47
C PHE A 117 6.49 6.11 -9.86
N ARG A 118 5.70 7.15 -10.00
CA ARG A 118 5.08 7.55 -11.28
C ARG A 118 6.10 7.67 -12.42
N ALA A 119 7.27 8.24 -12.16
CA ALA A 119 8.31 8.38 -13.17
C ALA A 119 8.87 7.04 -13.65
N GLN A 120 8.83 5.99 -12.81
CA GLN A 120 9.28 4.63 -13.10
C GLN A 120 8.18 3.72 -13.64
N PHE A 121 6.94 4.20 -13.76
CA PHE A 121 5.80 3.37 -14.15
C PHE A 121 6.02 2.61 -15.46
N HIS A 122 6.66 3.24 -16.44
CA HIS A 122 6.91 2.65 -17.76
C HIS A 122 7.95 1.53 -17.76
N ASP A 123 8.69 1.33 -16.66
CA ASP A 123 9.62 0.21 -16.54
C ASP A 123 8.90 -1.11 -16.24
N PHE A 124 7.68 -1.04 -15.74
CA PHE A 124 6.86 -2.21 -15.44
C PHE A 124 6.07 -2.64 -16.67
N VAL A 125 6.28 -3.86 -17.09
CA VAL A 125 5.60 -4.44 -18.26
C VAL A 125 4.76 -5.61 -17.80
N GLY A 126 3.44 -5.51 -17.99
CA GLY A 126 2.48 -6.56 -17.65
C GLY A 126 2.47 -7.71 -18.64
N ASN A 127 1.66 -8.73 -18.33
CA ASN A 127 1.38 -9.86 -19.18
C ASN A 127 -0.11 -10.26 -19.06
N GLU A 128 -0.50 -11.40 -19.59
CA GLU A 128 -1.89 -11.88 -19.55
C GLU A 128 -2.46 -11.99 -18.13
N TYR A 129 -1.59 -12.29 -17.14
CA TYR A 129 -1.99 -12.53 -15.73
C TYR A 129 -1.66 -11.36 -14.80
N VAL A 130 -0.78 -10.44 -15.20
CA VAL A 130 -0.27 -9.37 -14.35
C VAL A 130 -0.51 -8.01 -14.99
N GLU A 131 -1.33 -7.21 -14.33
CA GLU A 131 -1.60 -5.82 -14.66
C GLU A 131 -0.90 -4.89 -13.67
N PHE A 132 -0.18 -3.89 -14.18
CA PHE A 132 0.36 -2.79 -13.39
C PHE A 132 -0.55 -1.57 -13.47
N ALA A 133 -0.82 -0.95 -12.33
CA ALA A 133 -1.69 0.22 -12.24
C ALA A 133 -1.13 1.26 -11.29
N ILE A 134 -1.49 2.50 -11.54
CA ILE A 134 -1.18 3.66 -10.70
C ILE A 134 -2.44 4.52 -10.57
N ASP A 135 -2.54 5.31 -9.49
CA ASP A 135 -3.70 6.16 -9.18
C ASP A 135 -5.04 5.40 -9.08
N VAL A 136 -4.98 4.23 -8.51
CA VAL A 136 -6.15 3.39 -8.29
C VAL A 136 -6.99 3.88 -7.09
N ASN A 137 -8.26 3.54 -7.08
CA ASN A 137 -9.06 3.62 -5.86
C ASN A 137 -8.69 2.45 -4.93
N SER A 138 -7.87 2.71 -3.92
CA SER A 138 -7.35 1.69 -3.01
C SER A 138 -8.45 0.92 -2.27
N GLN A 139 -9.54 1.57 -1.88
CA GLN A 139 -10.66 0.90 -1.22
C GLN A 139 -11.37 -0.07 -2.17
N TYR A 140 -11.60 0.34 -3.41
CA TYR A 140 -12.18 -0.54 -4.44
C TYR A 140 -11.28 -1.76 -4.68
N GLU A 141 -9.96 -1.55 -4.82
CA GLU A 141 -9.03 -2.67 -5.00
C GLU A 141 -9.00 -3.60 -3.78
N THR A 142 -9.07 -3.05 -2.56
CA THR A 142 -9.13 -3.82 -1.32
C THR A 142 -10.39 -4.70 -1.26
N VAL A 143 -11.56 -4.11 -1.52
CA VAL A 143 -12.84 -4.83 -1.43
C VAL A 143 -12.94 -5.91 -2.51
N THR A 144 -12.49 -5.62 -3.73
CA THR A 144 -12.62 -6.54 -4.86
C THR A 144 -11.53 -7.59 -4.98
N SER A 145 -10.46 -7.53 -4.18
CA SER A 145 -9.37 -8.52 -4.21
C SER A 145 -9.57 -9.61 -3.18
N LYS A 146 -9.15 -10.85 -3.50
CA LYS A 146 -9.24 -12.01 -2.59
C LYS A 146 -8.24 -11.92 -1.44
N PHE A 147 -7.01 -11.53 -1.72
CA PHE A 147 -5.97 -11.34 -0.72
C PHE A 147 -4.95 -10.29 -1.17
N LEU A 148 -4.15 -9.85 -0.23
CA LEU A 148 -3.10 -8.86 -0.41
C LEU A 148 -1.73 -9.52 -0.34
N VAL A 149 -0.84 -9.13 -1.24
CA VAL A 149 0.61 -9.31 -1.10
C VAL A 149 1.22 -7.93 -0.91
N THR A 150 1.88 -7.73 0.21
CA THR A 150 2.48 -6.44 0.59
C THR A 150 3.76 -6.65 1.40
N ASP A 151 4.33 -5.58 1.90
CA ASP A 151 5.53 -5.59 2.76
C ASP A 151 5.26 -4.79 4.04
N TYR A 152 5.55 -3.49 4.06
CA TYR A 152 5.42 -2.59 5.21
C TYR A 152 4.22 -1.65 5.09
N SER A 153 3.31 -1.91 4.17
CA SER A 153 2.16 -1.04 3.89
C SER A 153 1.04 -1.19 4.90
N SER A 154 0.47 -0.07 5.31
CA SER A 154 -0.75 -0.03 6.13
C SER A 154 -1.99 -0.59 5.43
N ALA A 155 -1.95 -0.87 4.14
CA ALA A 155 -3.01 -1.58 3.42
C ALA A 155 -3.30 -2.96 4.04
N ALA A 156 -2.31 -3.57 4.71
CA ALA A 156 -2.50 -4.80 5.48
C ALA A 156 -3.59 -4.69 6.54
N CYS A 157 -3.70 -3.52 7.20
CA CYS A 157 -4.74 -3.28 8.21
C CYS A 157 -6.15 -3.27 7.59
N ASP A 158 -6.30 -2.73 6.38
CA ASP A 158 -7.59 -2.68 5.68
C ASP A 158 -8.06 -4.09 5.27
N PHE A 159 -7.13 -4.94 4.80
CA PHE A 159 -7.42 -6.35 4.51
C PHE A 159 -7.75 -7.15 5.77
N ALA A 160 -6.97 -6.97 6.84
CA ALA A 160 -7.23 -7.62 8.12
C ALA A 160 -8.61 -7.21 8.69
N TYR A 161 -8.99 -5.94 8.55
CA TYR A 161 -10.32 -5.47 8.98
C TYR A 161 -11.47 -6.15 8.22
N LEU A 162 -11.27 -6.47 6.95
CA LEU A 162 -12.22 -7.22 6.11
C LEU A 162 -12.11 -8.76 6.28
N ASN A 163 -11.29 -9.25 7.22
CA ASN A 163 -10.98 -10.68 7.40
C ASN A 163 -10.41 -11.34 6.13
N LYS A 164 -9.67 -10.60 5.32
CA LYS A 164 -9.02 -11.11 4.11
C LYS A 164 -7.56 -11.45 4.38
N PRO A 165 -7.02 -12.50 3.74
CA PRO A 165 -5.62 -12.91 3.93
C PRO A 165 -4.63 -11.85 3.46
N VAL A 166 -3.51 -11.75 4.20
CA VAL A 166 -2.35 -10.92 3.85
C VAL A 166 -1.10 -11.78 3.81
N ILE A 167 -0.34 -11.66 2.73
CA ILE A 167 0.97 -12.29 2.56
C ILE A 167 2.03 -11.19 2.58
N TYR A 168 3.04 -11.35 3.44
CA TYR A 168 4.15 -10.40 3.53
C TYR A 168 5.33 -10.87 2.67
N ALA A 169 5.80 -10.01 1.78
CA ALA A 169 6.93 -10.21 0.89
C ALA A 169 8.09 -9.28 1.27
N ASN A 170 8.71 -9.54 2.41
CA ASN A 170 9.77 -8.72 3.01
C ASN A 170 11.16 -9.15 2.48
N PHE A 171 11.37 -9.09 1.17
CA PHE A 171 12.60 -9.57 0.51
C PHE A 171 13.81 -8.65 0.74
N ASP A 172 13.58 -7.39 1.12
CA ASP A 172 14.59 -6.34 1.33
C ASP A 172 14.63 -5.85 2.79
N PHE A 173 14.29 -6.73 3.74
CA PHE A 173 14.17 -6.39 5.16
C PHE A 173 15.42 -5.71 5.74
N ASP A 174 16.59 -6.17 5.35
CA ASP A 174 17.87 -5.66 5.86
C ASP A 174 18.23 -4.24 5.33
N HIS A 175 17.53 -3.77 4.30
CA HIS A 175 17.84 -2.50 3.60
C HIS A 175 16.73 -1.45 3.63
N ILE A 176 15.57 -1.75 4.21
CA ILE A 176 14.43 -0.84 4.15
C ILE A 176 14.55 0.35 5.11
N PHE A 177 15.33 0.20 6.17
CA PHE A 177 15.51 1.19 7.22
C PHE A 177 16.87 1.91 7.17
N ASP A 178 17.67 1.67 6.12
CA ASP A 178 18.97 2.32 5.88
C ASP A 178 18.86 3.78 5.39
#